data_7c4bab517b2d07f745099e494bf8bdf9
#
_entry.id   7c4bab517b2d07f745099e494bf8bdf9
#
_cell.length_a   1.000
_cell.length_b   1.000
_cell.length_c   1.000
_cell.angle_alpha   90.00
_cell.angle_beta   90.00
_cell.angle_gamma   90.00
#
_symmetry.space_group_name_H-M   'P 1'
#
loop_
_entity.id
_entity.type
_entity.pdbx_description
1 polymer ?
#
loop_
_entity_poly.entity_id
_entity_poly.type
_entity_poly.pdbx_seq_one_letter_code
_entity_poly.pdbx_strand_id
1 'polypeptide(L)'
;METVNRITMFVVLLLAQVLILNHIHLFQVATPLLYVYFVVKFRMDTPKWVILTSSFGLGLLVDIFASTPGMAAGCMTLIAMLQPYLLQFLSPRDSGENMPSSAAALGFGKYAFLCTVLVLLYCLLFFALEAFSFFDWQMWCLRAFSSALLTLVMILAIESVRSK
;
A
#
# COMPACT_ATOMS: atom_id res chain seq x y z
N MET A 1 18.72 6.32 12.10
CA MET A 1 17.35 6.38 12.60
C MET A 1 16.30 6.02 11.55
N GLU A 2 16.39 6.51 10.32
CA GLU A 2 15.40 6.20 9.29
C GLU A 2 15.32 4.71 8.92
N THR A 3 16.46 4.03 8.83
CA THR A 3 16.50 2.58 8.52
C THR A 3 15.81 1.76 9.61
N VAL A 4 16.04 2.11 10.86
CA VAL A 4 15.40 1.43 12.01
C VAL A 4 13.88 1.63 11.97
N ASN A 5 13.42 2.86 11.71
CA ASN A 5 11.99 3.15 11.57
C ASN A 5 11.35 2.39 10.40
N ARG A 6 12.06 2.23 9.28
CA ARG A 6 11.59 1.44 8.13
C ARG A 6 11.48 -0.04 8.48
N ILE A 7 12.48 -0.61 9.15
CA ILE A 7 12.46 -2.01 9.58
C ILE A 7 11.33 -2.24 10.59
N THR A 8 11.18 -1.35 11.57
CA THR A 8 10.10 -1.44 12.55
C THR A 8 8.73 -1.38 11.87
N MET A 9 8.54 -0.46 10.94
CA MET A 9 7.31 -0.34 10.18
C MET A 9 7.03 -1.56 9.31
N PHE A 10 8.06 -2.13 8.68
CA PHE A 10 7.98 -3.36 7.92
C PHE A 10 7.47 -4.52 8.79
N VAL A 11 8.10 -4.73 9.96
CA VAL A 11 7.73 -5.82 10.88
C VAL A 11 6.33 -5.60 11.47
N VAL A 12 6.00 -4.39 11.89
CA VAL A 12 4.69 -4.06 12.46
C VAL A 12 3.57 -4.28 11.44
N LEU A 13 3.74 -3.79 10.20
CA LEU A 13 2.75 -3.97 9.16
C LEU A 13 2.60 -5.44 8.74
N LEU A 14 3.71 -6.17 8.67
CA LEU A 14 3.68 -7.60 8.39
C LEU A 14 2.90 -8.35 9.47
N LEU A 15 3.24 -8.13 10.75
CA LEU A 15 2.56 -8.79 11.86
C LEU A 15 1.08 -8.40 11.94
N ALA A 16 0.76 -7.12 11.78
CA ALA A 16 -0.62 -6.66 11.76
C ALA A 16 -1.41 -7.32 10.62
N GLN A 17 -0.83 -7.41 9.44
CA GLN A 17 -1.47 -8.06 8.29
C GLN A 17 -1.68 -9.55 8.53
N VAL A 18 -0.63 -10.26 8.94
CA VAL A 18 -0.67 -11.72 9.09
C VAL A 18 -1.53 -12.16 10.26
N LEU A 19 -1.37 -11.52 11.44
CA LEU A 19 -2.04 -11.94 12.67
C LEU A 19 -3.47 -11.45 12.79
N ILE A 20 -3.74 -10.24 12.30
CA ILE A 20 -5.03 -9.57 12.51
C ILE A 20 -5.83 -9.51 11.20
N LEU A 21 -5.27 -8.88 10.19
CA LEU A 21 -6.02 -8.49 8.99
C LEU A 21 -6.32 -9.66 8.05
N ASN A 22 -5.47 -10.68 8.00
CA ASN A 22 -5.76 -11.90 7.24
C ASN A 22 -6.91 -12.72 7.84
N HIS A 23 -7.22 -12.53 9.13
CA HIS A 23 -8.34 -13.20 9.80
C HIS A 23 -9.63 -12.40 9.78
N ILE A 24 -9.56 -11.11 9.39
CA ILE A 24 -10.74 -10.24 9.31
C ILE A 24 -11.28 -10.23 7.89
N HIS A 25 -12.21 -11.11 7.59
CA HIS A 25 -13.01 -11.06 6.38
C HIS A 25 -14.33 -10.34 6.70
N LEU A 26 -14.35 -9.01 6.58
CA LEU A 26 -15.58 -8.23 6.80
C LEU A 26 -16.61 -8.61 5.73
N PHE A 27 -17.68 -9.28 6.18
CA PHE A 27 -18.77 -9.78 5.33
C PHE A 27 -18.31 -10.71 4.19
N GLN A 28 -17.17 -11.37 4.32
CA GLN A 28 -16.53 -12.22 3.28
C GLN A 28 -16.23 -11.49 1.95
N VAL A 29 -16.29 -10.15 1.94
CA VAL A 29 -16.13 -9.35 0.73
C VAL A 29 -14.92 -8.42 0.83
N ALA A 30 -14.67 -7.79 1.99
CA ALA A 30 -13.61 -6.80 2.15
C ALA A 30 -12.45 -7.35 2.99
N THR A 31 -11.25 -7.35 2.43
CA THR A 31 -10.01 -7.65 3.13
C THR A 31 -9.16 -6.39 3.24
N PRO A 32 -8.82 -5.93 4.44
CA PRO A 32 -7.95 -4.77 4.60
C PRO A 32 -6.51 -5.13 4.21
N LEU A 33 -5.91 -4.35 3.31
CA LEU A 33 -4.57 -4.58 2.77
C LEU A 33 -3.62 -3.47 3.25
N LEU A 34 -3.44 -3.40 4.58
CA LEU A 34 -2.75 -2.30 5.24
C LEU A 34 -1.26 -2.20 4.88
N TYR A 35 -0.62 -3.29 4.48
CA TYR A 35 0.79 -3.30 4.12
C TYR A 35 1.13 -2.43 2.88
N VAL A 36 0.14 -2.05 2.08
CA VAL A 36 0.31 -1.06 1.00
C VAL A 36 0.80 0.29 1.55
N TYR A 37 0.43 0.62 2.79
CA TYR A 37 0.91 1.82 3.49
C TYR A 37 2.45 1.90 3.56
N PHE A 38 3.13 0.76 3.60
CA PHE A 38 4.59 0.71 3.57
C PHE A 38 5.16 1.38 2.32
N VAL A 39 4.58 1.10 1.15
CA VAL A 39 5.01 1.70 -0.12
C VAL A 39 4.74 3.20 -0.14
N VAL A 40 3.59 3.63 0.38
CA VAL A 40 3.21 5.06 0.42
C VAL A 40 4.21 5.90 1.22
N LYS A 41 4.83 5.32 2.25
CA LYS A 41 5.73 6.04 3.18
C LYS A 41 7.15 6.26 2.68
N PHE A 42 7.53 5.74 1.52
CA PHE A 42 8.85 6.00 0.96
C PHE A 42 9.02 7.47 0.55
N ARG A 43 10.21 8.01 0.86
CA ARG A 43 10.62 9.37 0.50
C ARG A 43 11.12 9.44 -0.94
N MET A 44 11.13 10.63 -1.52
CA MET A 44 11.63 10.85 -2.89
C MET A 44 13.12 10.52 -3.07
N ASP A 45 13.92 10.75 -2.03
CA ASP A 45 15.37 10.50 -2.03
C ASP A 45 15.75 9.02 -1.90
N THR A 46 14.77 8.15 -1.63
CA THR A 46 15.06 6.72 -1.46
C THR A 46 15.40 6.09 -2.82
N PRO A 47 16.55 5.39 -2.93
CA PRO A 47 16.90 4.73 -4.18
C PRO A 47 15.85 3.69 -4.57
N LYS A 48 15.48 3.68 -5.85
CA LYS A 48 14.40 2.84 -6.40
C LYS A 48 14.59 1.35 -6.10
N TRP A 49 15.82 0.87 -6.11
CA TRP A 49 16.11 -0.53 -5.81
C TRP A 49 15.75 -0.92 -4.37
N VAL A 50 15.93 0.00 -3.40
CA VAL A 50 15.54 -0.23 -2.00
C VAL A 50 14.01 -0.32 -1.87
N ILE A 51 13.29 0.59 -2.55
CA ILE A 51 11.82 0.58 -2.57
C ILE A 51 11.32 -0.74 -3.15
N LEU A 52 11.85 -1.15 -4.31
CA LEU A 52 11.44 -2.37 -5.01
C LEU A 52 11.75 -3.62 -4.17
N THR A 53 12.98 -3.76 -3.69
CA THR A 53 13.41 -4.94 -2.93
C THR A 53 12.66 -5.10 -1.61
N SER A 54 12.48 -4.00 -0.87
CA SER A 54 11.75 -4.06 0.41
C SER A 54 10.25 -4.31 0.23
N SER A 55 9.65 -3.73 -0.80
CA SER A 55 8.24 -3.96 -1.12
C SER A 55 7.98 -5.37 -1.62
N PHE A 56 8.87 -5.90 -2.47
CA PHE A 56 8.84 -7.29 -2.90
C PHE A 56 8.98 -8.25 -1.72
N GLY A 57 9.96 -8.01 -0.84
CA GLY A 57 10.17 -8.82 0.36
C GLY A 57 8.97 -8.84 1.29
N LEU A 58 8.34 -7.68 1.53
CA LEU A 58 7.12 -7.59 2.33
C LEU A 58 5.96 -8.37 1.68
N GLY A 59 5.74 -8.17 0.40
CA GLY A 59 4.70 -8.88 -0.35
C GLY A 59 4.91 -10.39 -0.35
N LEU A 60 6.15 -10.84 -0.52
CA LEU A 60 6.51 -12.26 -0.51
C LEU A 60 6.27 -12.90 0.86
N LEU A 61 6.61 -12.22 1.94
CA LEU A 61 6.30 -12.70 3.29
C LEU A 61 4.79 -12.79 3.53
N VAL A 62 4.03 -11.79 3.12
CA VAL A 62 2.55 -11.83 3.19
C VAL A 62 2.01 -13.00 2.37
N ASP A 63 2.52 -13.24 1.17
CA ASP A 63 2.12 -14.35 0.31
C ASP A 63 2.38 -15.72 0.94
N ILE A 64 3.51 -15.90 1.62
CA ILE A 64 3.84 -17.15 2.34
C ILE A 64 2.79 -17.43 3.42
N PHE A 65 2.42 -16.41 4.21
CA PHE A 65 1.43 -16.56 5.28
C PHE A 65 -0.02 -16.62 4.79
N ALA A 66 -0.32 -16.00 3.65
CA ALA A 66 -1.65 -16.00 3.04
C ALA A 66 -1.88 -17.19 2.09
N SER A 67 -0.83 -17.99 1.81
CA SER A 67 -0.88 -19.08 0.83
C SER A 67 -1.27 -18.62 -0.59
N THR A 68 -0.86 -17.40 -0.96
CA THR A 68 -1.12 -16.78 -2.26
C THR A 68 0.19 -16.54 -3.01
N PRO A 69 0.80 -17.57 -3.61
CA PRO A 69 2.19 -17.49 -4.09
C PRO A 69 2.38 -16.42 -5.18
N GLY A 70 3.14 -15.38 -4.85
CA GLY A 70 3.60 -14.33 -5.78
C GLY A 70 2.59 -13.23 -6.10
N MET A 71 1.35 -13.29 -5.62
CA MET A 71 0.30 -12.31 -5.93
C MET A 71 0.57 -10.98 -5.24
N ALA A 72 0.72 -10.96 -3.92
CA ALA A 72 1.02 -9.75 -3.17
C ALA A 72 2.42 -9.21 -3.51
N ALA A 73 3.41 -10.09 -3.68
CA ALA A 73 4.77 -9.68 -4.07
C ALA A 73 4.79 -8.96 -5.42
N GLY A 74 4.10 -9.50 -6.43
CA GLY A 74 4.01 -8.88 -7.75
C GLY A 74 3.29 -7.53 -7.73
N CYS A 75 2.13 -7.46 -7.09
CA CYS A 75 1.37 -6.21 -6.95
C CYS A 75 2.14 -5.14 -6.17
N MET A 76 2.78 -5.51 -5.06
CA MET A 76 3.60 -4.60 -4.25
C MET A 76 4.78 -4.03 -5.04
N THR A 77 5.43 -4.84 -5.86
CA THR A 77 6.54 -4.39 -6.71
C THR A 77 6.07 -3.40 -7.77
N LEU A 78 4.92 -3.66 -8.41
CA LEU A 78 4.35 -2.75 -9.41
C LEU A 78 3.98 -1.39 -8.81
N ILE A 79 3.28 -1.37 -7.68
CA ILE A 79 2.96 -0.08 -7.03
C ILE A 79 4.20 0.63 -6.47
N ALA A 80 5.20 -0.13 -6.01
CA ALA A 80 6.48 0.42 -5.56
C ALA A 80 7.25 1.07 -6.72
N MET A 81 7.11 0.56 -7.94
CA MET A 81 7.66 1.17 -9.14
C MET A 81 6.95 2.48 -9.49
N LEU A 82 5.64 2.55 -9.32
CA LEU A 82 4.82 3.72 -9.66
C LEU A 82 4.86 4.83 -8.61
N GLN A 83 5.04 4.47 -7.34
CA GLN A 83 5.01 5.40 -6.21
C GLN A 83 5.95 6.62 -6.38
N PRO A 84 7.25 6.47 -6.73
CA PRO A 84 8.14 7.62 -6.86
C PRO A 84 7.72 8.58 -8.00
N TYR A 85 7.14 8.06 -9.08
CA TYR A 85 6.64 8.89 -10.18
C TYR A 85 5.40 9.68 -9.78
N LEU A 86 4.45 9.04 -9.09
CA LEU A 86 3.26 9.70 -8.56
C LEU A 86 3.62 10.75 -7.51
N LEU A 87 4.57 10.44 -6.64
CA LEU A 87 5.04 11.37 -5.62
C LEU A 87 5.71 12.60 -6.25
N GLN A 88 6.54 12.40 -7.28
CA GLN A 88 7.18 13.46 -8.03
C GLN A 88 6.16 14.34 -8.77
N PHE A 89 5.10 13.74 -9.32
CA PHE A 89 4.04 14.47 -10.00
C PHE A 89 3.21 15.36 -9.05
N LEU A 90 2.99 14.89 -7.82
CA LEU A 90 2.19 15.59 -6.80
C LEU A 90 3.02 16.59 -5.97
N SER A 91 4.34 16.45 -5.98
CA SER A 91 5.25 17.32 -5.24
C SER A 91 5.30 18.72 -5.85
N PRO A 92 5.33 19.79 -5.05
CA PRO A 92 5.58 21.13 -5.56
C PRO A 92 6.94 21.24 -6.25
N ARG A 93 7.06 22.01 -7.32
CA ARG A 93 8.30 22.16 -8.10
C ARG A 93 9.51 22.68 -7.31
N ASP A 94 9.25 23.39 -6.21
CA ASP A 94 10.29 23.96 -5.34
C ASP A 94 10.65 23.10 -4.12
N SER A 95 10.09 21.89 -4.02
CA SER A 95 10.41 20.97 -2.92
C SER A 95 11.75 20.28 -3.19
N GLY A 96 12.67 20.39 -2.23
CA GLY A 96 13.94 19.69 -2.29
C GLY A 96 13.76 18.17 -2.33
N GLU A 97 14.82 17.46 -2.79
CA GLU A 97 14.83 16.00 -2.95
C GLU A 97 14.49 15.22 -1.67
N ASN A 98 14.61 15.85 -0.50
CA ASN A 98 14.42 15.24 0.81
C ASN A 98 12.97 15.26 1.34
N MET A 99 11.98 15.47 0.47
CA MET A 99 10.59 15.59 0.91
C MET A 99 10.01 14.25 1.39
N PRO A 100 9.54 14.15 2.64
CA PRO A 100 8.89 12.94 3.12
C PRO A 100 7.49 12.78 2.50
N SER A 101 7.10 11.57 2.20
CA SER A 101 5.74 11.24 1.80
C SER A 101 4.84 11.21 3.04
N SER A 102 4.35 12.38 3.45
CA SER A 102 3.43 12.52 4.59
C SER A 102 2.37 13.57 4.31
N ALA A 103 1.24 13.46 4.99
CA ALA A 103 0.15 14.42 4.88
C ALA A 103 0.57 15.85 5.27
N ALA A 104 1.50 15.98 6.21
CA ALA A 104 2.04 17.27 6.65
C ALA A 104 2.92 17.94 5.59
N ALA A 105 3.68 17.15 4.81
CA ALA A 105 4.61 17.68 3.81
C ALA A 105 3.94 17.98 2.46
N LEU A 106 3.09 17.09 1.97
CA LEU A 106 2.40 17.25 0.68
C LEU A 106 1.10 18.08 0.78
N GLY A 107 0.54 18.20 1.98
CA GLY A 107 -0.84 18.62 2.19
C GLY A 107 -1.82 17.44 2.14
N PHE A 108 -2.82 17.47 3.00
CA PHE A 108 -3.77 16.36 3.19
C PHE A 108 -4.44 15.89 1.89
N GLY A 109 -4.85 16.83 1.03
CA GLY A 109 -5.53 16.50 -0.24
C GLY A 109 -4.65 15.73 -1.22
N LYS A 110 -3.41 16.18 -1.44
CA LYS A 110 -2.45 15.51 -2.34
C LYS A 110 -2.02 14.16 -1.80
N TYR A 111 -1.82 14.06 -0.49
CA TYR A 111 -1.50 12.80 0.16
C TYR A 111 -2.65 11.79 0.06
N ALA A 112 -3.89 12.22 0.33
CA ALA A 112 -5.06 11.38 0.17
C ALA A 112 -5.23 10.89 -1.28
N PHE A 113 -4.98 11.76 -2.26
CA PHE A 113 -4.99 11.36 -3.68
C PHE A 113 -3.92 10.32 -4.00
N LEU A 114 -2.68 10.49 -3.51
CA LEU A 114 -1.60 9.52 -3.67
C LEU A 114 -2.00 8.15 -3.10
N CYS A 115 -2.50 8.13 -1.86
CA CYS A 115 -2.98 6.92 -1.20
C CYS A 115 -4.10 6.25 -2.00
N THR A 116 -5.09 7.04 -2.47
CA THR A 116 -6.24 6.53 -3.22
C THR A 116 -5.78 5.85 -4.51
N VAL A 117 -4.92 6.49 -5.29
CA VAL A 117 -4.43 5.92 -6.56
C VAL A 117 -3.64 4.64 -6.33
N LEU A 118 -2.70 4.63 -5.37
CA LEU A 118 -1.88 3.46 -5.08
C LEU A 118 -2.70 2.29 -4.54
N VAL A 119 -3.63 2.56 -3.61
CA VAL A 119 -4.50 1.54 -3.01
C VAL A 119 -5.47 0.97 -4.04
N LEU A 120 -6.12 1.81 -4.84
CA LEU A 120 -7.01 1.36 -5.91
C LEU A 120 -6.26 0.49 -6.92
N LEU A 121 -5.11 0.95 -7.39
CA LEU A 121 -4.31 0.20 -8.35
C LEU A 121 -3.89 -1.15 -7.78
N TYR A 122 -3.45 -1.16 -6.52
CA TYR A 122 -3.10 -2.39 -5.83
C TYR A 122 -4.28 -3.37 -5.75
N CYS A 123 -5.44 -2.90 -5.27
CA CYS A 123 -6.62 -3.74 -5.13
C CYS A 123 -7.10 -4.29 -6.49
N LEU A 124 -7.12 -3.45 -7.52
CA LEU A 124 -7.48 -3.89 -8.87
C LEU A 124 -6.55 -4.98 -9.39
N LEU A 125 -5.23 -4.81 -9.24
CA LEU A 125 -4.25 -5.80 -9.67
C LEU A 125 -4.35 -7.09 -8.84
N PHE A 126 -4.45 -6.98 -7.52
CA PHE A 126 -4.51 -8.13 -6.63
C PHE A 126 -5.75 -9.00 -6.91
N PHE A 127 -6.92 -8.38 -6.97
CA PHE A 127 -8.16 -9.11 -7.24
C PHE A 127 -8.28 -9.57 -8.68
N ALA A 128 -7.63 -8.89 -9.65
CA ALA A 128 -7.54 -9.38 -11.02
C ALA A 128 -6.72 -10.67 -11.11
N LEU A 129 -5.63 -10.77 -10.37
CA LEU A 129 -4.82 -11.98 -10.28
C LEU A 129 -5.54 -13.10 -9.51
N GLU A 130 -6.27 -12.77 -8.46
CA GLU A 130 -7.04 -13.72 -7.66
C GLU A 130 -8.21 -14.33 -8.46
N ALA A 131 -8.92 -13.50 -9.20
CA ALA A 131 -10.11 -13.95 -9.93
C ALA A 131 -9.81 -14.93 -11.08
N PHE A 132 -8.64 -14.85 -11.71
CA PHE A 132 -8.18 -15.62 -12.88
C PHE A 132 -9.24 -15.92 -13.97
N SER A 133 -10.52 -15.61 -13.70
CA SER A 133 -11.66 -15.66 -14.61
C SER A 133 -12.62 -14.52 -14.30
N PHE A 134 -12.84 -13.66 -15.30
CA PHE A 134 -13.73 -12.48 -15.18
C PHE A 134 -15.23 -12.86 -15.30
N PHE A 135 -15.60 -14.07 -14.91
CA PHE A 135 -16.98 -14.55 -15.05
C PHE A 135 -17.97 -13.75 -14.20
N ASP A 136 -17.57 -13.38 -12.95
CA ASP A 136 -18.38 -12.60 -12.01
C ASP A 136 -17.78 -11.20 -11.78
N TRP A 137 -17.71 -10.37 -12.82
CA TRP A 137 -17.12 -9.05 -12.79
C TRP A 137 -17.76 -8.09 -11.78
N GLN A 138 -19.05 -8.27 -11.50
CA GLN A 138 -19.76 -7.48 -10.49
C GLN A 138 -19.24 -7.75 -9.07
N MET A 139 -19.08 -9.02 -8.71
CA MET A 139 -18.52 -9.42 -7.43
C MET A 139 -17.05 -9.03 -7.31
N TRP A 140 -16.30 -9.12 -8.40
CA TRP A 140 -14.91 -8.67 -8.48
C TRP A 140 -14.78 -7.17 -8.21
N CYS A 141 -15.58 -6.34 -8.89
CA CYS A 141 -15.61 -4.89 -8.65
C CYS A 141 -15.99 -4.57 -7.20
N LEU A 142 -17.01 -5.21 -6.66
CA LEU A 142 -17.47 -5.00 -5.29
C LEU A 142 -16.35 -5.30 -4.28
N ARG A 143 -15.66 -6.42 -4.43
CA ARG A 143 -14.53 -6.81 -3.58
C ARG A 143 -13.37 -5.82 -3.68
N ALA A 144 -12.97 -5.43 -4.88
CA ALA A 144 -11.89 -4.49 -5.12
C ALA A 144 -12.18 -3.12 -4.49
N PHE A 145 -13.38 -2.57 -4.73
CA PHE A 145 -13.75 -1.25 -4.21
C PHE A 145 -13.96 -1.25 -2.70
N SER A 146 -14.62 -2.26 -2.13
CA SER A 146 -14.82 -2.35 -0.68
C SER A 146 -13.51 -2.52 0.07
N SER A 147 -12.60 -3.36 -0.44
CA SER A 147 -11.26 -3.54 0.14
C SER A 147 -10.41 -2.27 0.00
N ALA A 148 -10.48 -1.58 -1.14
CA ALA A 148 -9.78 -0.33 -1.34
C ALA A 148 -10.29 0.77 -0.40
N LEU A 149 -11.61 0.90 -0.25
CA LEU A 149 -12.22 1.87 0.67
C LEU A 149 -11.80 1.61 2.11
N LEU A 150 -11.89 0.36 2.56
CA LEU A 150 -11.51 -0.03 3.91
C LEU A 150 -10.03 0.25 4.18
N THR A 151 -9.16 -0.15 3.26
CA THR A 151 -7.71 0.08 3.36
C THR A 151 -7.39 1.57 3.40
N LEU A 152 -8.06 2.37 2.56
CA LEU A 152 -7.86 3.81 2.49
C LEU A 152 -8.29 4.50 3.78
N VAL A 153 -9.44 4.14 4.34
CA VAL A 153 -9.92 4.67 5.63
C VAL A 153 -8.91 4.34 6.74
N MET A 154 -8.40 3.12 6.79
CA MET A 154 -7.38 2.72 7.77
C MET A 154 -6.08 3.51 7.60
N ILE A 155 -5.59 3.68 6.38
CA ILE A 155 -4.36 4.44 6.10
C ILE A 155 -4.53 5.90 6.53
N LEU A 156 -5.63 6.54 6.15
CA LEU A 156 -5.91 7.93 6.51
C LEU A 156 -6.10 8.11 8.02
N ALA A 157 -6.73 7.15 8.70
CA ALA A 157 -6.87 7.16 10.15
C ALA A 157 -5.50 7.10 10.85
N ILE A 158 -4.61 6.19 10.42
CA ILE A 158 -3.26 6.06 10.96
C ILE A 158 -2.47 7.34 10.73
N GLU A 159 -2.56 7.92 9.54
CA GLU A 159 -1.84 9.16 9.21
C GLU A 159 -2.37 10.36 9.99
N SER A 160 -3.68 10.45 10.19
CA SER A 160 -4.31 11.50 11.01
C SER A 160 -3.86 11.47 12.47
N VAL A 161 -3.71 10.29 13.05
CA VAL A 161 -3.17 10.12 14.41
C VAL A 161 -1.69 10.48 14.47
N ARG A 162 -0.93 10.14 13.43
CA ARG A 162 0.51 10.39 13.38
C ARG A 162 0.87 11.84 13.07
N SER A 163 0.00 12.58 12.39
CA SER A 163 0.23 13.98 12.03
C SER A 163 -0.09 14.97 13.15
N LYS A 164 -0.65 14.50 14.28
CA LYS A 164 -0.82 15.25 15.53
C LYS A 164 0.43 15.13 16.39
#